data_b8689927674b3d212a5ddef08ca28685
#
_entry.id   b8689927674b3d212a5ddef08ca28685
#
_cell.length_a   1.000
_cell.length_b   1.000
_cell.length_c   1.000
_cell.angle_alpha   90.00
_cell.angle_beta   90.00
_cell.angle_gamma   90.00
#
_symmetry.space_group_name_H-M   'P 1'
#
loop_
_entity.id
_entity.type
_entity.pdbx_description
1 polymer ?
#
loop_
_entity_poly.entity_id
_entity_poly.type
_entity_poly.pdbx_seq_one_letter_code
_entity_poly.pdbx_strand_id
1 'polypeptide(L)'
;IMPANAVEKENVKPVKNVILLIPDGTSLATISIARWLQWYQDPSKPKLNIDPYLCGTVRTHSSNAPIGDSAPTTSCYMTGQPSRTGYVSTYPENDGDNDIYPTDPARAFQPLTTVLEAAKIKQGKSTGLVFTCEFPHATPADCSAHSYNRGKYEWIAPQMAHNDLNVVIGGGASLLPEESEAYLKGNGYGIFKNDIDGMRNYKGNNMWALFGDREMAYDIDRDP
;
A
#
# COMPACT_ATOMS: atom_id res chain seq x y z
N ILE A 1 14.16 9.35 -26.39
CA ILE A 1 12.74 9.13 -26.05
C ILE A 1 12.14 8.52 -27.32
N MET A 2 11.95 7.20 -27.33
CA MET A 2 11.20 6.58 -28.42
C MET A 2 9.72 6.93 -28.20
N PRO A 3 8.97 7.35 -29.23
CA PRO A 3 7.53 7.51 -29.11
C PRO A 3 6.93 6.14 -28.79
N ALA A 4 6.12 6.07 -27.75
CA ALA A 4 5.31 4.90 -27.52
C ALA A 4 4.44 4.71 -28.77
N ASN A 5 4.68 3.64 -29.52
CA ASN A 5 3.79 3.24 -30.60
C ASN A 5 2.40 3.12 -30.02
N ALA A 6 1.46 3.88 -30.56
CA ALA A 6 0.06 3.75 -30.23
C ALA A 6 -0.32 2.30 -30.52
N VAL A 7 -0.47 1.50 -29.48
CA VAL A 7 -1.09 0.19 -29.61
C VAL A 7 -2.49 0.46 -30.12
N GLU A 8 -2.80 -0.04 -31.32
CA GLU A 8 -4.13 0.07 -31.89
C GLU A 8 -5.17 -0.39 -30.85
N LYS A 9 -6.12 0.48 -30.57
CA LYS A 9 -7.19 0.25 -29.58
C LYS A 9 -8.23 -0.78 -30.06
N GLU A 10 -7.80 -1.84 -30.70
CA GLU A 10 -8.71 -2.88 -31.14
C GLU A 10 -9.02 -3.83 -29.98
N ASN A 11 -10.24 -3.70 -29.44
CA ASN A 11 -10.90 -4.68 -28.55
C ASN A 11 -10.30 -4.93 -27.15
N VAL A 12 -9.63 -3.97 -26.54
CA VAL A 12 -9.25 -4.09 -25.14
C VAL A 12 -10.51 -3.92 -24.27
N LYS A 13 -10.99 -5.01 -23.68
CA LYS A 13 -12.08 -4.93 -22.69
C LYS A 13 -11.64 -4.03 -21.53
N PRO A 14 -12.49 -3.10 -21.07
CA PRO A 14 -12.14 -2.23 -19.95
C PRO A 14 -11.83 -3.06 -18.70
N VAL A 15 -10.69 -2.78 -18.08
CA VAL A 15 -10.29 -3.42 -16.82
C VAL A 15 -11.25 -2.97 -15.72
N LYS A 16 -11.95 -3.92 -15.11
CA LYS A 16 -12.92 -3.64 -14.04
C LYS A 16 -12.26 -3.57 -12.67
N ASN A 17 -11.34 -4.49 -12.40
CA ASN A 17 -10.67 -4.64 -11.11
C ASN A 17 -9.16 -4.59 -11.30
N VAL A 18 -8.47 -3.97 -10.34
CA VAL A 18 -7.00 -3.93 -10.27
C VAL A 18 -6.59 -4.41 -8.88
N ILE A 19 -5.68 -5.37 -8.83
CA ILE A 19 -5.06 -5.84 -7.59
C ILE A 19 -3.58 -5.51 -7.70
N LEU A 20 -3.08 -4.67 -6.79
CA LEU A 20 -1.68 -4.33 -6.70
C LEU A 20 -1.05 -5.13 -5.55
N LEU A 21 -0.07 -5.97 -5.86
CA LEU A 21 0.70 -6.74 -4.88
C LEU A 21 2.03 -6.02 -4.62
N ILE A 22 2.28 -5.67 -3.37
CA ILE A 22 3.45 -4.91 -2.94
C ILE A 22 4.26 -5.76 -1.98
N PRO A 23 5.29 -6.46 -2.44
CA PRO A 23 6.23 -7.17 -1.56
C PRO A 23 7.25 -6.16 -1.01
N ASP A 24 6.96 -5.59 0.17
CA ASP A 24 7.82 -4.60 0.82
C ASP A 24 9.22 -5.17 1.11
N GLY A 25 10.26 -4.36 0.91
CA GLY A 25 11.65 -4.77 1.07
C GLY A 25 12.16 -5.80 0.05
N THR A 26 11.37 -6.13 -0.96
CA THR A 26 11.74 -7.15 -1.96
C THR A 26 12.52 -6.54 -3.10
N SER A 27 13.85 -6.70 -3.05
CA SER A 27 14.77 -6.29 -4.11
C SER A 27 14.89 -7.36 -5.22
N LEU A 28 15.55 -6.99 -6.33
CA LEU A 28 15.90 -7.95 -7.38
C LEU A 28 16.79 -9.09 -6.84
N ALA A 29 17.63 -8.80 -5.83
CA ALA A 29 18.43 -9.82 -5.15
C ALA A 29 17.56 -10.82 -4.39
N THR A 30 16.53 -10.36 -3.70
CA THR A 30 15.57 -11.23 -3.00
C THR A 30 14.84 -12.17 -3.97
N ILE A 31 14.40 -11.66 -5.13
CA ILE A 31 13.79 -12.47 -6.18
C ILE A 31 14.78 -13.50 -6.72
N SER A 32 16.04 -13.13 -6.89
CA SER A 32 17.09 -14.04 -7.33
C SER A 32 17.37 -15.16 -6.32
N ILE A 33 17.38 -14.84 -5.03
CA ILE A 33 17.55 -15.83 -3.94
C ILE A 33 16.34 -16.78 -3.93
N ALA A 34 15.13 -16.27 -4.05
CA ALA A 34 13.92 -17.11 -4.10
C ALA A 34 13.97 -18.10 -5.29
N ARG A 35 14.41 -17.64 -6.47
CA ARG A 35 14.59 -18.49 -7.65
C ARG A 35 15.65 -19.59 -7.41
N TRP A 36 16.75 -19.23 -6.77
CA TRP A 36 17.81 -20.15 -6.41
C TRP A 36 17.31 -21.21 -5.42
N LEU A 37 16.59 -20.80 -4.38
CA LEU A 37 16.01 -21.71 -3.40
C LEU A 37 15.04 -22.69 -4.05
N GLN A 38 14.13 -22.21 -4.89
CA GLN A 38 13.18 -23.04 -5.62
C GLN A 38 13.90 -24.06 -6.50
N TRP A 39 14.89 -23.63 -7.27
CA TRP A 39 15.68 -24.52 -8.12
C TRP A 39 16.48 -25.56 -7.30
N TYR A 40 17.04 -25.15 -6.17
CA TYR A 40 17.77 -26.07 -5.29
C TYR A 40 16.86 -27.15 -4.71
N GLN A 41 15.64 -26.80 -4.34
CA GLN A 41 14.65 -27.74 -3.82
C GLN A 41 14.05 -28.64 -4.92
N ASP A 42 13.83 -28.09 -6.10
CA ASP A 42 13.26 -28.80 -7.24
C ASP A 42 13.85 -28.26 -8.56
N PRO A 43 14.93 -28.89 -9.08
CA PRO A 43 15.56 -28.47 -10.33
C PRO A 43 14.64 -28.49 -11.57
N SER A 44 13.50 -29.17 -11.49
CA SER A 44 12.50 -29.15 -12.58
C SER A 44 11.75 -27.81 -12.64
N LYS A 45 11.83 -26.97 -11.62
CA LYS A 45 11.18 -25.66 -11.52
C LYS A 45 12.19 -24.51 -11.52
N PRO A 46 12.87 -24.22 -12.65
CA PRO A 46 13.92 -23.21 -12.71
C PRO A 46 13.39 -21.77 -12.69
N LYS A 47 12.08 -21.57 -12.86
CA LYS A 47 11.44 -20.26 -12.96
C LYS A 47 10.42 -20.06 -11.85
N LEU A 48 10.37 -18.84 -11.31
CA LEU A 48 9.28 -18.43 -10.43
C LEU A 48 7.99 -18.22 -11.23
N ASN A 49 6.85 -18.38 -10.58
CA ASN A 49 5.53 -18.18 -11.21
C ASN A 49 5.31 -16.75 -11.73
N ILE A 50 6.05 -15.76 -11.19
CA ILE A 50 6.02 -14.36 -11.63
C ILE A 50 6.86 -14.09 -12.88
N ASP A 51 7.86 -14.91 -13.20
CA ASP A 51 8.80 -14.65 -14.28
C ASP A 51 8.13 -14.44 -15.65
N PRO A 52 7.08 -15.19 -16.03
CA PRO A 52 6.40 -14.98 -17.32
C PRO A 52 5.69 -13.63 -17.46
N TYR A 53 5.44 -12.96 -16.33
CA TYR A 53 4.70 -11.68 -16.28
C TYR A 53 5.62 -10.47 -16.14
N LEU A 54 6.95 -10.67 -16.10
CA LEU A 54 7.91 -9.58 -16.00
C LEU A 54 7.83 -8.71 -17.26
N CYS A 55 7.34 -7.48 -17.11
CA CYS A 55 7.17 -6.53 -18.21
C CYS A 55 7.95 -5.22 -18.00
N GLY A 56 8.59 -5.05 -16.87
CA GLY A 56 9.36 -3.85 -16.57
C GLY A 56 9.85 -3.78 -15.13
N THR A 57 10.39 -2.65 -14.78
CA THR A 57 10.89 -2.33 -13.44
C THR A 57 10.32 -1.00 -12.97
N VAL A 58 10.14 -0.85 -11.66
CA VAL A 58 9.78 0.41 -11.02
C VAL A 58 10.99 0.94 -10.28
N ARG A 59 11.30 2.22 -10.51
CA ARG A 59 12.30 2.94 -9.74
C ARG A 59 11.61 3.77 -8.66
N THR A 60 11.95 3.52 -7.41
CA THR A 60 11.42 4.24 -6.26
C THR A 60 12.56 4.86 -5.46
N HIS A 61 12.31 6.03 -4.86
CA HIS A 61 13.29 6.76 -4.04
C HIS A 61 12.57 7.78 -3.15
N SER A 62 13.28 8.39 -2.21
CA SER A 62 12.82 9.59 -1.51
C SER A 62 13.11 10.84 -2.34
N SER A 63 12.47 11.97 -2.03
CA SER A 63 12.85 13.26 -2.62
C SER A 63 14.27 13.68 -2.23
N ASN A 64 14.71 13.31 -1.04
CA ASN A 64 15.99 13.69 -0.43
C ASN A 64 16.97 12.52 -0.23
N ALA A 65 16.68 11.33 -0.75
CA ALA A 65 17.59 10.18 -0.65
C ALA A 65 17.41 9.22 -1.83
N PRO A 66 18.51 8.67 -2.40
CA PRO A 66 18.43 7.72 -3.53
C PRO A 66 17.84 6.38 -3.14
N ILE A 67 17.89 6.02 -1.86
CA ILE A 67 17.26 4.84 -1.29
C ILE A 67 16.25 5.33 -0.26
N GLY A 68 14.98 5.07 -0.51
CA GLY A 68 13.88 5.47 0.37
C GLY A 68 13.47 4.34 1.29
N ASP A 69 12.80 4.72 2.40
CA ASP A 69 12.03 3.78 3.21
C ASP A 69 10.65 3.50 2.56
N SER A 70 9.81 2.69 3.18
CA SER A 70 8.52 2.27 2.62
C SER A 70 7.58 3.45 2.33
N ALA A 71 7.64 4.54 3.10
CA ALA A 71 6.74 5.68 2.94
C ALA A 71 6.97 6.40 1.59
N PRO A 72 8.12 7.07 1.32
CA PRO A 72 8.31 7.78 0.07
C PRO A 72 8.32 6.86 -1.15
N THR A 73 8.73 5.60 -1.00
CA THR A 73 8.74 4.65 -2.12
C THR A 73 7.34 4.17 -2.49
N THR A 74 6.44 3.99 -1.52
CA THR A 74 5.03 3.72 -1.79
C THR A 74 4.35 4.95 -2.41
N SER A 75 4.68 6.14 -1.91
CA SER A 75 4.18 7.39 -2.48
C SER A 75 4.51 7.51 -3.98
N CYS A 76 5.69 7.04 -4.45
CA CYS A 76 6.05 7.07 -5.87
C CYS A 76 5.00 6.44 -6.78
N TYR A 77 4.51 5.24 -6.45
CA TYR A 77 3.56 4.53 -7.31
C TYR A 77 2.09 4.76 -6.94
N MET A 78 1.81 5.23 -5.71
CA MET A 78 0.45 5.57 -5.30
C MET A 78 0.02 6.97 -5.72
N THR A 79 0.97 7.90 -5.87
CA THR A 79 0.66 9.30 -6.18
C THR A 79 1.36 9.81 -7.45
N GLY A 80 2.37 9.08 -7.94
CA GLY A 80 3.24 9.55 -9.03
C GLY A 80 4.33 10.55 -8.59
N GLN A 81 4.42 10.80 -7.28
CA GLN A 81 5.35 11.77 -6.69
C GLN A 81 6.08 11.12 -5.50
N PRO A 82 7.42 11.06 -5.49
CA PRO A 82 8.13 10.65 -4.30
C PRO A 82 7.95 11.69 -3.19
N SER A 83 7.63 11.19 -2.00
CA SER A 83 7.64 11.99 -0.78
C SER A 83 9.06 12.10 -0.21
N ARG A 84 9.24 12.88 0.86
CA ARG A 84 10.47 12.89 1.65
C ARG A 84 10.57 11.62 2.51
N THR A 85 11.76 11.23 2.88
CA THR A 85 12.01 10.12 3.84
C THR A 85 11.08 10.23 5.05
N GLY A 86 10.32 9.18 5.32
CA GLY A 86 9.35 9.13 6.41
C GLY A 86 8.00 9.82 6.17
N TYR A 87 7.76 10.43 4.99
CA TYR A 87 6.49 11.06 4.66
C TYR A 87 5.55 10.09 3.94
N VAL A 88 4.30 10.10 4.33
CA VAL A 88 3.22 9.25 3.81
C VAL A 88 2.37 10.09 2.86
N SER A 89 2.39 9.78 1.58
CA SER A 89 1.62 10.44 0.49
C SER A 89 1.43 11.96 0.66
N THR A 90 2.53 12.61 1.03
CA THR A 90 2.59 14.06 1.28
C THR A 90 3.70 14.67 0.44
N TYR A 91 3.43 15.80 -0.21
CA TYR A 91 4.44 16.50 -1.00
C TYR A 91 5.62 16.91 -0.11
N PRO A 92 6.87 16.67 -0.55
CA PRO A 92 8.04 16.98 0.25
C PRO A 92 8.21 18.48 0.47
N GLU A 93 8.72 18.84 1.63
CA GLU A 93 9.30 20.17 1.82
C GLU A 93 10.63 20.28 1.07
N ASN A 94 11.07 21.49 0.80
CA ASN A 94 12.40 21.73 0.25
C ASN A 94 13.47 21.49 1.34
N ASP A 95 14.43 20.64 1.05
CA ASP A 95 15.55 20.30 1.95
C ASP A 95 16.90 20.84 1.45
N GLY A 96 16.82 21.82 0.55
CA GLY A 96 18.00 22.48 -0.02
C GLY A 96 18.88 21.50 -0.81
N ASP A 97 20.16 21.44 -0.46
CA ASP A 97 21.16 20.63 -1.17
C ASP A 97 20.94 19.11 -1.05
N ASN A 98 20.04 18.67 -0.16
CA ASN A 98 19.75 17.26 0.00
C ASN A 98 18.65 16.77 -0.97
N ASP A 99 17.96 17.67 -1.66
CA ASP A 99 16.94 17.29 -2.62
C ASP A 99 17.56 16.68 -3.87
N ILE A 100 17.08 15.51 -4.26
CA ILE A 100 17.54 14.78 -5.47
C ILE A 100 16.98 15.45 -6.73
N TYR A 101 15.85 16.13 -6.60
CA TYR A 101 15.23 16.93 -7.67
C TYR A 101 14.52 18.15 -7.07
N PRO A 102 14.30 19.18 -7.88
CA PRO A 102 13.67 20.40 -7.40
C PRO A 102 12.27 20.16 -6.83
N THR A 103 12.02 20.69 -5.65
CA THR A 103 10.72 20.72 -4.99
C THR A 103 10.13 22.14 -5.03
N ASP A 104 8.81 22.24 -5.06
CA ASP A 104 8.12 23.53 -4.98
C ASP A 104 7.79 23.86 -3.51
N PRO A 105 8.44 24.85 -2.90
CA PRO A 105 8.18 25.20 -1.50
C PRO A 105 6.72 25.60 -1.21
N ALA A 106 6.00 26.10 -2.21
CA ALA A 106 4.58 26.46 -2.06
C ALA A 106 3.66 25.24 -1.88
N ARG A 107 4.15 24.05 -2.22
CA ARG A 107 3.44 22.79 -2.10
C ARG A 107 3.85 21.98 -0.87
N ALA A 108 4.82 22.44 -0.11
CA ALA A 108 5.33 21.72 1.06
C ALA A 108 4.18 21.24 1.96
N PHE A 109 4.25 19.95 2.36
CA PHE A 109 3.24 19.26 3.18
C PHE A 109 1.86 19.10 2.54
N GLN A 110 1.70 19.42 1.27
CA GLN A 110 0.44 19.21 0.57
C GLN A 110 0.11 17.72 0.49
N PRO A 111 -1.10 17.28 0.91
CA PRO A 111 -1.57 15.92 0.67
C PRO A 111 -1.59 15.60 -0.84
N LEU A 112 -1.12 14.41 -1.19
CA LEU A 112 -1.07 13.94 -2.58
C LEU A 112 -2.15 12.89 -2.80
N THR A 113 -3.10 13.18 -3.67
CA THR A 113 -4.18 12.23 -3.99
C THR A 113 -3.61 10.89 -4.45
N THR A 114 -4.01 9.83 -3.79
CA THR A 114 -3.59 8.46 -4.11
C THR A 114 -4.44 7.85 -5.22
N VAL A 115 -3.92 6.77 -5.84
CA VAL A 115 -4.66 6.00 -6.85
C VAL A 115 -5.97 5.44 -6.28
N LEU A 116 -5.98 5.00 -5.01
CA LEU A 116 -7.19 4.50 -4.36
C LEU A 116 -8.24 5.59 -4.19
N GLU A 117 -7.84 6.75 -3.69
CA GLU A 117 -8.73 7.90 -3.54
C GLU A 117 -9.28 8.36 -4.89
N ALA A 118 -8.42 8.44 -5.89
CA ALA A 118 -8.83 8.80 -7.25
C ALA A 118 -9.82 7.78 -7.85
N ALA A 119 -9.58 6.48 -7.65
CA ALA A 119 -10.47 5.43 -8.12
C ALA A 119 -11.85 5.50 -7.44
N LYS A 120 -11.88 5.78 -6.14
CA LYS A 120 -13.13 5.96 -5.40
C LYS A 120 -13.87 7.22 -5.84
N ILE A 121 -13.21 8.37 -5.77
CA ILE A 121 -13.85 9.69 -6.01
C ILE A 121 -14.28 9.85 -7.47
N LYS A 122 -13.42 9.46 -8.42
CA LYS A 122 -13.67 9.70 -9.85
C LYS A 122 -14.45 8.59 -10.53
N GLN A 123 -14.37 7.35 -10.02
CA GLN A 123 -14.94 6.18 -10.72
C GLN A 123 -15.94 5.40 -9.86
N GLY A 124 -16.18 5.81 -8.62
CA GLY A 124 -17.08 5.09 -7.70
C GLY A 124 -16.67 3.64 -7.42
N LYS A 125 -15.36 3.34 -7.52
CA LYS A 125 -14.86 2.00 -7.27
C LYS A 125 -14.81 1.69 -5.78
N SER A 126 -15.03 0.44 -5.44
CA SER A 126 -14.67 -0.08 -4.12
C SER A 126 -13.16 -0.16 -3.98
N THR A 127 -12.67 0.18 -2.81
CA THR A 127 -11.24 0.18 -2.47
C THR A 127 -10.99 -0.68 -1.25
N GLY A 128 -9.83 -1.32 -1.17
CA GLY A 128 -9.49 -2.15 -0.03
C GLY A 128 -7.99 -2.35 0.11
N LEU A 129 -7.59 -2.72 1.31
CA LEU A 129 -6.21 -2.98 1.70
C LEU A 129 -6.13 -4.32 2.42
N VAL A 130 -5.16 -5.15 2.04
CA VAL A 130 -4.81 -6.39 2.74
C VAL A 130 -3.31 -6.39 2.97
N PHE A 131 -2.87 -6.59 4.20
CA PHE A 131 -1.46 -6.46 4.60
C PHE A 131 -1.14 -7.36 5.79
N THR A 132 0.14 -7.55 6.08
CA THR A 132 0.62 -8.34 7.24
C THR A 132 1.16 -7.48 8.36
N CYS A 133 1.57 -6.24 8.08
CA CYS A 133 1.95 -5.26 9.10
C CYS A 133 0.71 -4.70 9.81
N GLU A 134 0.90 -3.77 10.73
CA GLU A 134 -0.19 -2.98 11.31
C GLU A 134 -0.78 -1.99 10.30
N PHE A 135 -2.08 -1.73 10.38
CA PHE A 135 -2.78 -0.92 9.37
C PHE A 135 -2.26 0.52 9.22
N PRO A 136 -1.77 1.23 10.28
CA PRO A 136 -1.21 2.57 10.09
C PRO A 136 0.27 2.55 9.66
N HIS A 137 0.88 1.38 9.40
CA HIS A 137 2.23 1.30 8.85
C HIS A 137 2.31 2.00 7.49
N ALA A 138 3.49 2.51 7.14
CA ALA A 138 3.67 3.38 5.99
C ALA A 138 3.07 2.86 4.69
N THR A 139 3.29 1.59 4.33
CA THR A 139 2.84 1.04 3.04
C THR A 139 1.30 1.04 2.89
N PRO A 140 0.49 0.51 3.83
CA PRO A 140 -0.96 0.68 3.74
C PRO A 140 -1.42 2.11 3.95
N ALA A 141 -0.72 2.91 4.81
CA ALA A 141 -1.06 4.30 5.04
C ALA A 141 -0.91 5.17 3.78
N ASP A 142 0.17 4.99 3.00
CA ASP A 142 0.38 5.72 1.75
C ASP A 142 -0.71 5.49 0.70
N CYS A 143 -1.53 4.46 0.88
CA CYS A 143 -2.66 4.22 -0.02
C CYS A 143 -3.86 5.12 0.29
N SER A 144 -3.98 5.64 1.52
CA SER A 144 -5.23 6.29 1.96
C SER A 144 -5.08 7.27 3.12
N ALA A 145 -3.87 7.74 3.43
CA ALA A 145 -3.61 8.74 4.45
C ALA A 145 -2.44 9.64 4.06
N HIS A 146 -2.30 10.78 4.74
CA HIS A 146 -1.29 11.79 4.46
C HIS A 146 -0.65 12.27 5.75
N SER A 147 0.67 12.14 5.85
CA SER A 147 1.40 12.59 7.03
C SER A 147 2.86 12.90 6.67
N TYR A 148 3.39 13.97 7.22
CA TYR A 148 4.82 14.26 7.13
C TYR A 148 5.67 13.40 8.10
N ASN A 149 5.05 12.45 8.80
CA ASN A 149 5.76 11.54 9.69
C ASN A 149 5.02 10.20 9.79
N ARG A 150 5.61 9.15 9.24
CA ARG A 150 5.08 7.78 9.25
C ARG A 150 4.88 7.19 10.65
N GLY A 151 5.59 7.70 11.65
CA GLY A 151 5.47 7.26 13.05
C GLY A 151 4.27 7.84 13.78
N LYS A 152 3.55 8.78 13.18
CA LYS A 152 2.39 9.45 13.78
C LYS A 152 1.10 8.65 13.53
N TYR A 153 1.03 7.45 14.12
CA TYR A 153 -0.14 6.57 13.99
C TYR A 153 -1.43 7.22 14.52
N GLU A 154 -1.33 8.06 15.53
CA GLU A 154 -2.46 8.84 16.06
C GLU A 154 -3.06 9.83 15.06
N TRP A 155 -2.32 10.17 14.00
CA TRP A 155 -2.81 11.00 12.89
C TRP A 155 -3.26 10.16 11.69
N ILE A 156 -2.55 9.07 11.44
CA ILE A 156 -2.76 8.20 10.29
C ILE A 156 -4.01 7.32 10.46
N ALA A 157 -4.15 6.69 11.63
CA ALA A 157 -5.25 5.75 11.87
C ALA A 157 -6.64 6.37 11.70
N PRO A 158 -6.94 7.56 12.25
CA PRO A 158 -8.22 8.22 12.01
C PRO A 158 -8.45 8.57 10.54
N GLN A 159 -7.43 9.03 9.81
CA GLN A 159 -7.56 9.34 8.38
C GLN A 159 -7.97 8.11 7.58
N MET A 160 -7.28 6.97 7.80
CA MET A 160 -7.61 5.72 7.12
C MET A 160 -9.04 5.26 7.41
N ALA A 161 -9.50 5.39 8.66
CA ALA A 161 -10.87 5.03 9.03
C ALA A 161 -11.93 5.92 8.37
N HIS A 162 -11.62 7.21 8.16
CA HIS A 162 -12.54 8.19 7.56
C HIS A 162 -12.42 8.28 6.04
N ASN A 163 -11.46 7.57 5.43
CA ASN A 163 -11.29 7.56 3.96
C ASN A 163 -12.17 6.50 3.27
N ASP A 164 -13.17 5.99 3.99
CA ASP A 164 -14.19 5.07 3.47
C ASP A 164 -13.65 3.86 2.71
N LEU A 165 -12.52 3.28 3.11
CA LEU A 165 -12.03 2.03 2.56
C LEU A 165 -13.06 0.93 2.78
N ASN A 166 -13.52 0.27 1.71
CA ASN A 166 -14.55 -0.75 1.83
C ASN A 166 -14.09 -1.99 2.57
N VAL A 167 -12.83 -2.40 2.36
CA VAL A 167 -12.27 -3.58 3.02
C VAL A 167 -10.87 -3.27 3.54
N VAL A 168 -10.63 -3.53 4.81
CA VAL A 168 -9.31 -3.46 5.45
C VAL A 168 -9.08 -4.75 6.23
N ILE A 169 -8.03 -5.50 5.86
CA ILE A 169 -7.69 -6.77 6.51
C ILE A 169 -6.18 -6.79 6.79
N GLY A 170 -5.79 -6.98 8.04
CA GLY A 170 -4.38 -7.04 8.39
C GLY A 170 -4.09 -6.98 9.89
N GLY A 171 -2.90 -6.50 10.25
CA GLY A 171 -2.48 -6.34 11.64
C GLY A 171 -3.00 -5.05 12.29
N GLY A 172 -2.82 -4.93 13.61
CA GLY A 172 -3.04 -3.68 14.34
C GLY A 172 -4.40 -3.58 15.05
N ALA A 173 -4.93 -4.67 15.59
CA ALA A 173 -6.21 -4.69 16.29
C ALA A 173 -6.27 -3.69 17.47
N SER A 174 -5.13 -3.46 18.16
CA SER A 174 -5.04 -2.50 19.27
C SER A 174 -4.89 -1.05 18.82
N LEU A 175 -4.60 -0.81 17.53
CA LEU A 175 -4.28 0.52 17.00
C LEU A 175 -5.49 1.27 16.44
N LEU A 176 -6.65 0.61 16.32
CA LEU A 176 -7.87 1.27 15.86
C LEU A 176 -8.46 2.10 17.02
N PRO A 177 -8.46 3.45 16.91
CA PRO A 177 -9.01 4.30 17.95
C PRO A 177 -10.50 4.03 18.17
N GLU A 178 -10.96 4.12 19.42
CA GLU A 178 -12.37 3.88 19.78
C GLU A 178 -13.34 4.78 19.00
N GLU A 179 -13.01 6.05 18.82
CA GLU A 179 -13.81 6.99 18.04
C GLU A 179 -13.90 6.58 16.57
N SER A 180 -12.79 6.12 15.99
CA SER A 180 -12.76 5.62 14.61
C SER A 180 -13.55 4.33 14.46
N GLU A 181 -13.47 3.43 15.43
CA GLU A 181 -14.28 2.21 15.46
C GLU A 181 -15.77 2.52 15.56
N ALA A 182 -16.15 3.47 16.42
CA ALA A 182 -17.54 3.93 16.55
C ALA A 182 -18.04 4.56 15.24
N TYR A 183 -17.21 5.38 14.59
CA TYR A 183 -17.51 5.95 13.27
C TYR A 183 -17.78 4.86 12.22
N LEU A 184 -16.88 3.89 12.10
CA LEU A 184 -17.01 2.79 11.15
C LEU A 184 -18.30 1.97 11.41
N LYS A 185 -18.56 1.61 12.67
CA LYS A 185 -19.79 0.90 13.05
C LYS A 185 -21.05 1.71 12.70
N GLY A 186 -21.03 3.01 13.00
CA GLY A 186 -22.14 3.92 12.68
C GLY A 186 -22.40 4.04 11.18
N ASN A 187 -21.40 3.78 10.33
CA ASN A 187 -21.49 3.77 8.87
C ASN A 187 -21.69 2.35 8.28
N GLY A 188 -22.06 1.37 9.11
CA GLY A 188 -22.46 0.04 8.65
C GLY A 188 -21.30 -0.91 8.32
N TYR A 189 -20.10 -0.65 8.84
CA TYR A 189 -18.99 -1.57 8.69
C TYR A 189 -19.07 -2.72 9.70
N GLY A 190 -18.76 -3.94 9.24
CA GLY A 190 -18.39 -5.05 10.13
C GLY A 190 -16.99 -4.84 10.69
N ILE A 191 -16.84 -4.92 12.01
CA ILE A 191 -15.54 -4.78 12.68
C ILE A 191 -15.20 -6.08 13.38
N PHE A 192 -14.05 -6.66 13.03
CA PHE A 192 -13.58 -7.93 13.55
C PHE A 192 -12.16 -7.75 14.10
N LYS A 193 -12.01 -7.89 15.43
CA LYS A 193 -10.71 -7.84 16.10
C LYS A 193 -10.37 -9.24 16.62
N ASN A 194 -9.36 -9.87 16.03
CA ASN A 194 -8.96 -11.25 16.34
C ASN A 194 -10.11 -12.27 16.21
N ASP A 195 -11.08 -11.99 15.35
CA ASP A 195 -12.29 -12.80 15.11
C ASP A 195 -12.34 -13.23 13.64
N ILE A 196 -11.64 -14.32 13.33
CA ILE A 196 -11.54 -14.86 11.98
C ILE A 196 -12.86 -15.48 11.51
N ASP A 197 -13.60 -16.11 12.42
CA ASP A 197 -14.88 -16.74 12.10
C ASP A 197 -15.96 -15.71 11.83
N GLY A 198 -16.02 -14.65 12.64
CA GLY A 198 -16.89 -13.51 12.39
C GLY A 198 -16.60 -12.86 11.05
N MET A 199 -15.34 -12.64 10.72
CA MET A 199 -14.93 -12.10 9.42
C MET A 199 -15.35 -13.03 8.26
N ARG A 200 -15.07 -14.35 8.35
CA ARG A 200 -15.41 -15.33 7.29
C ARG A 200 -16.92 -15.46 7.05
N ASN A 201 -17.69 -15.33 8.11
CA ASN A 201 -19.15 -15.46 8.04
C ASN A 201 -19.85 -14.15 7.68
N TYR A 202 -19.15 -13.03 7.64
CA TYR A 202 -19.72 -11.73 7.32
C TYR A 202 -20.24 -11.68 5.88
N LYS A 203 -21.41 -11.08 5.69
CA LYS A 203 -22.08 -10.99 4.36
C LYS A 203 -22.29 -9.53 3.90
N GLY A 204 -21.78 -8.57 4.67
CA GLY A 204 -21.81 -7.16 4.27
C GLY A 204 -20.72 -6.81 3.25
N ASN A 205 -20.76 -5.59 2.76
CA ASN A 205 -19.86 -5.10 1.73
C ASN A 205 -18.66 -4.32 2.28
N ASN A 206 -18.76 -3.83 3.51
CA ASN A 206 -17.73 -2.98 4.14
C ASN A 206 -17.27 -3.63 5.43
N MET A 207 -15.97 -3.86 5.57
CA MET A 207 -15.43 -4.47 6.79
C MET A 207 -14.01 -4.02 7.11
N TRP A 208 -13.71 -4.03 8.39
CA TRP A 208 -12.36 -3.97 8.94
C TRP A 208 -12.11 -5.21 9.80
N ALA A 209 -11.13 -6.01 9.42
CA ALA A 209 -10.74 -7.21 10.14
C ALA A 209 -9.27 -7.11 10.54
N LEU A 210 -9.00 -6.89 11.81
CA LEU A 210 -7.68 -6.59 12.34
C LEU A 210 -7.24 -7.72 13.29
N PHE A 211 -6.05 -8.26 13.03
CA PHE A 211 -5.50 -9.40 13.73
C PHE A 211 -4.14 -9.06 14.36
N GLY A 212 -3.86 -9.67 15.51
CA GLY A 212 -2.69 -9.31 16.32
C GLY A 212 -2.81 -7.89 16.88
N ASP A 213 -2.10 -7.62 17.95
CA ASP A 213 -2.11 -6.28 18.55
C ASP A 213 -1.43 -5.26 17.64
N ARG A 214 -0.35 -5.66 16.99
CA ARG A 214 0.40 -4.90 15.99
C ARG A 214 0.49 -5.67 14.70
N GLU A 215 1.69 -6.00 14.21
CA GLU A 215 1.88 -6.83 13.01
C GLU A 215 1.42 -8.28 13.23
N MET A 216 1.07 -8.93 12.15
CA MET A 216 0.80 -10.37 12.14
C MET A 216 2.12 -11.15 12.18
N ALA A 217 2.10 -12.36 12.72
CA ALA A 217 3.24 -13.28 12.60
C ALA A 217 3.65 -13.50 11.14
N TYR A 218 4.93 -13.81 10.91
CA TYR A 218 5.39 -14.17 9.57
C TYR A 218 4.66 -15.42 9.05
N ASP A 219 4.51 -15.48 7.73
CA ASP A 219 3.76 -16.58 7.10
C ASP A 219 4.33 -17.96 7.45
N ILE A 220 5.65 -18.07 7.55
CA ILE A 220 6.35 -19.29 7.94
C ILE A 220 6.07 -19.71 9.40
N ASP A 221 5.68 -18.79 10.25
CA ASP A 221 5.44 -19.00 11.68
C ASP A 221 3.95 -19.10 12.02
N ARG A 222 3.08 -18.98 11.02
CA ARG A 222 1.62 -19.09 11.20
C ARG A 222 1.17 -20.53 10.96
N ASP A 223 0.32 -21.03 11.86
CA ASP A 223 -0.40 -22.28 11.60
C ASP A 223 -1.33 -22.11 10.39
N PRO A 224 -1.42 -23.13 9.52
CA PRO A 224 -2.25 -23.08 8.29
C PRO A 224 -3.74 -22.91 8.56
#